data_df1ff36acf7a60d44851c4d791c0245a
#
_entry.id   df1ff36acf7a60d44851c4d791c0245a
#
_cell.length_a   1.000
_cell.length_b   1.000
_cell.length_c   1.000
_cell.angle_alpha   90.00
_cell.angle_beta   90.00
_cell.angle_gamma   90.00
#
_symmetry.space_group_name_H-M   'P 1'
#
loop_
_entity.id
_entity.type
_entity.pdbx_description
1 polymer ?
#
loop_
_entity_poly.entity_id
_entity_poly.type
_entity_poly.pdbx_seq_one_letter_code
_entity_poly.pdbx_strand_id
1 'polypeptide(L)'
;TIGEDDWPFPAPLLRQANGWVFDAQAGREEIVNRRIGRNELDTIQTLLAIVDAQREYASADPDRNGFHDYARRFRSSPGKKDGLFWPVAAGEANSPMGPLIAAAAREGYGKGKADSGKPAAYHGYRYRILTAQGRNAPGGAYSYLVKDRLIGGFAVVAYPVQHDSSGVMTFIVNHDGVVYQKNLGPGTEAAASNMRSYDPDASWKAVQ
;
A
#
# COMPACT_ATOMS: atom_id res chain seq x y z
N THR A 1 2.53 -30.74 -8.92
CA THR A 1 1.56 -30.28 -7.91
C THR A 1 1.64 -31.15 -6.67
N ILE A 2 1.22 -30.63 -5.52
CA ILE A 2 1.18 -31.35 -4.24
C ILE A 2 -0.17 -31.10 -3.59
N GLY A 3 -0.71 -32.16 -2.95
CA GLY A 3 -1.97 -32.11 -2.20
C GLY A 3 -3.22 -32.16 -3.06
N GLU A 4 -4.38 -32.08 -2.41
CA GLU A 4 -5.70 -32.17 -3.04
C GLU A 4 -6.04 -30.91 -3.88
N ASP A 5 -5.41 -29.77 -3.56
CA ASP A 5 -5.62 -28.51 -4.27
C ASP A 5 -4.69 -28.29 -5.47
N ASP A 6 -3.99 -29.35 -5.92
CA ASP A 6 -3.02 -29.28 -7.03
C ASP A 6 -1.99 -28.15 -6.90
N TRP A 7 -1.56 -27.85 -5.66
CA TRP A 7 -0.60 -26.77 -5.41
C TRP A 7 0.70 -26.97 -6.20
N PRO A 8 1.09 -26.02 -7.07
CA PRO A 8 2.28 -26.16 -7.90
C PRO A 8 3.53 -26.06 -7.04
N PHE A 9 4.26 -27.17 -6.92
CA PHE A 9 5.50 -27.20 -6.15
C PHE A 9 6.54 -26.25 -6.76
N PRO A 10 7.20 -25.38 -5.98
CA PRO A 10 8.03 -24.31 -6.52
C PRO A 10 9.36 -24.79 -7.11
N ALA A 11 9.91 -25.92 -6.67
CA ALA A 11 11.18 -26.42 -7.16
C ALA A 11 10.96 -27.34 -8.38
N PRO A 12 11.50 -27.00 -9.57
CA PRO A 12 11.42 -27.89 -10.73
C PRO A 12 12.27 -29.14 -10.52
N LEU A 13 11.87 -30.24 -11.20
CA LEU A 13 12.65 -31.46 -11.25
C LEU A 13 13.64 -31.40 -12.43
N LEU A 14 14.91 -31.58 -12.13
CA LEU A 14 15.99 -31.69 -13.10
C LEU A 14 16.38 -33.15 -13.29
N ARG A 15 16.53 -33.60 -14.54
CA ARG A 15 17.08 -34.90 -14.86
C ARG A 15 18.61 -34.84 -14.84
N GLN A 16 19.22 -35.66 -14.00
CA GLN A 16 20.67 -35.86 -13.94
C GLN A 16 21.05 -37.29 -14.32
N ALA A 17 22.35 -37.60 -14.47
CA ALA A 17 22.86 -38.90 -14.84
C ALA A 17 22.35 -40.04 -13.90
N ASN A 18 22.20 -39.75 -12.61
CA ASN A 18 21.83 -40.69 -11.55
C ASN A 18 20.36 -40.60 -11.13
N GLY A 19 19.48 -39.88 -11.88
CA GLY A 19 18.06 -39.76 -11.55
C GLY A 19 17.53 -38.36 -11.61
N TRP A 20 16.43 -38.11 -10.89
CA TRP A 20 15.75 -36.82 -10.83
C TRP A 20 16.08 -36.13 -9.50
N VAL A 21 16.40 -34.82 -9.54
CA VAL A 21 16.67 -34.01 -8.36
C VAL A 21 15.84 -32.73 -8.41
N PHE A 22 15.44 -32.22 -7.25
CA PHE A 22 14.82 -30.88 -7.17
C PHE A 22 15.86 -29.77 -7.29
N ASP A 23 15.58 -28.79 -8.14
CA ASP A 23 16.37 -27.55 -8.18
C ASP A 23 15.99 -26.65 -7.01
N ALA A 24 16.72 -26.77 -5.92
CA ALA A 24 16.46 -25.99 -4.71
C ALA A 24 16.75 -24.48 -4.89
N GLN A 25 17.61 -24.10 -5.85
CA GLN A 25 17.88 -22.68 -6.12
C GLN A 25 16.72 -22.06 -6.88
N ALA A 26 16.30 -22.66 -7.99
CA ALA A 26 15.12 -22.22 -8.72
C ALA A 26 13.87 -22.22 -7.84
N GLY A 27 13.75 -23.22 -6.93
CA GLY A 27 12.67 -23.26 -5.95
C GLY A 27 12.65 -22.08 -4.98
N ARG A 28 13.81 -21.63 -4.50
CA ARG A 28 13.90 -20.44 -3.66
C ARG A 28 13.50 -19.16 -4.40
N GLU A 29 13.96 -19.01 -5.63
CA GLU A 29 13.61 -17.87 -6.50
C GLU A 29 12.10 -17.83 -6.75
N GLU A 30 11.49 -18.97 -7.06
CA GLU A 30 10.05 -19.08 -7.29
C GLU A 30 9.23 -18.73 -6.03
N ILE A 31 9.66 -19.15 -4.84
CA ILE A 31 9.00 -18.78 -3.56
C ILE A 31 9.04 -17.26 -3.36
N VAL A 32 10.19 -16.62 -3.65
CA VAL A 32 10.32 -15.16 -3.56
C VAL A 32 9.40 -14.48 -4.57
N ASN A 33 9.38 -14.93 -5.82
CA ASN A 33 8.55 -14.38 -6.88
C ASN A 33 7.06 -14.49 -6.55
N ARG A 34 6.60 -15.64 -6.04
CA ARG A 34 5.20 -15.81 -5.58
C ARG A 34 4.85 -14.89 -4.43
N ARG A 35 5.78 -14.69 -3.49
CA ARG A 35 5.59 -13.74 -2.37
C ARG A 35 5.49 -12.31 -2.88
N ILE A 36 6.38 -11.89 -3.79
CA ILE A 36 6.35 -10.57 -4.42
C ILE A 36 5.00 -10.36 -5.12
N GLY A 37 4.60 -11.28 -6.01
CA GLY A 37 3.36 -11.15 -6.75
C GLY A 37 2.13 -11.03 -5.84
N ARG A 38 2.05 -11.83 -4.77
CA ARG A 38 0.98 -11.74 -3.77
C ARG A 38 0.98 -10.39 -3.07
N ASN A 39 2.14 -9.96 -2.56
CA ASN A 39 2.27 -8.69 -1.88
C ASN A 39 1.86 -7.50 -2.77
N GLU A 40 2.21 -7.54 -4.07
CA GLU A 40 1.85 -6.51 -5.03
C GLU A 40 0.33 -6.46 -5.26
N LEU A 41 -0.31 -7.60 -5.46
CA LEU A 41 -1.77 -7.68 -5.60
C LEU A 41 -2.49 -7.18 -4.34
N ASP A 42 -2.06 -7.62 -3.16
CA ASP A 42 -2.62 -7.20 -1.88
C ASP A 42 -2.41 -5.69 -1.65
N THR A 43 -1.28 -5.15 -2.12
CA THR A 43 -0.99 -3.70 -2.04
C THR A 43 -1.92 -2.89 -2.92
N ILE A 44 -2.23 -3.35 -4.13
CA ILE A 44 -3.20 -2.71 -5.03
C ILE A 44 -4.57 -2.66 -4.34
N GLN A 45 -5.05 -3.78 -3.79
CA GLN A 45 -6.33 -3.83 -3.06
C GLN A 45 -6.31 -2.91 -1.82
N THR A 46 -5.20 -2.88 -1.10
CA THR A 46 -5.02 -1.97 0.04
C THR A 46 -5.12 -0.51 -0.38
N LEU A 47 -4.52 -0.11 -1.50
CA LEU A 47 -4.60 1.26 -2.02
C LEU A 47 -6.03 1.64 -2.38
N LEU A 48 -6.79 0.75 -3.03
CA LEU A 48 -8.20 0.98 -3.34
C LEU A 48 -9.04 1.11 -2.06
N ALA A 49 -8.80 0.26 -1.07
CA ALA A 49 -9.48 0.37 0.24
C ALA A 49 -9.14 1.68 0.96
N ILE A 50 -7.91 2.21 0.82
CA ILE A 50 -7.55 3.53 1.35
C ILE A 50 -8.29 4.64 0.62
N VAL A 51 -8.48 4.54 -0.70
CA VAL A 51 -9.27 5.52 -1.47
C VAL A 51 -10.71 5.56 -0.96
N ASP A 52 -11.33 4.39 -0.73
CA ASP A 52 -12.69 4.31 -0.20
C ASP A 52 -12.78 4.86 1.24
N ALA A 53 -11.81 4.52 2.09
CA ALA A 53 -11.73 5.06 3.45
C ALA A 53 -11.57 6.60 3.47
N GLN A 54 -10.83 7.16 2.53
CA GLN A 54 -10.68 8.61 2.40
C GLN A 54 -11.99 9.29 1.97
N ARG A 55 -12.73 8.68 1.04
CA ARG A 55 -14.05 9.16 0.61
C ARG A 55 -15.07 9.10 1.75
N GLU A 56 -15.08 8.01 2.50
CA GLU A 56 -15.91 7.85 3.69
C GLU A 56 -15.58 8.92 4.74
N TYR A 57 -14.30 9.13 5.04
CA TYR A 57 -13.83 10.14 5.98
C TYR A 57 -14.32 11.53 5.59
N ALA A 58 -14.07 11.96 4.33
CA ALA A 58 -14.49 13.26 3.84
C ALA A 58 -16.02 13.45 3.87
N SER A 59 -16.79 12.38 3.61
CA SER A 59 -18.25 12.44 3.63
C SER A 59 -18.81 12.55 5.04
N ALA A 60 -18.18 11.91 6.03
CA ALA A 60 -18.69 11.80 7.39
C ALA A 60 -18.29 12.97 8.31
N ASP A 61 -17.28 13.79 7.93
CA ASP A 61 -16.73 14.86 8.77
C ASP A 61 -16.51 14.42 10.24
N PRO A 62 -15.74 13.36 10.50
CA PRO A 62 -15.67 12.73 11.83
C PRO A 62 -15.01 13.60 12.89
N ASP A 63 -14.20 14.58 12.50
CA ASP A 63 -13.58 15.56 13.38
C ASP A 63 -14.46 16.80 13.59
N ARG A 64 -15.64 16.85 12.91
CA ARG A 64 -16.69 17.89 13.04
C ARG A 64 -16.15 19.30 12.80
N ASN A 65 -15.26 19.43 11.85
CA ASN A 65 -14.65 20.72 11.51
C ASN A 65 -15.48 21.56 10.52
N GLY A 66 -16.57 20.99 9.97
CA GLY A 66 -17.48 21.62 9.01
C GLY A 66 -16.95 21.63 7.57
N PHE A 67 -15.90 20.85 7.28
CA PHE A 67 -15.35 20.70 5.95
C PHE A 67 -15.35 19.23 5.54
N HIS A 68 -15.53 18.98 4.25
CA HIS A 68 -15.39 17.66 3.66
C HIS A 68 -13.94 17.45 3.18
N ASP A 69 -12.98 17.55 4.09
CA ASP A 69 -11.58 17.35 3.79
C ASP A 69 -11.14 15.91 4.02
N TYR A 70 -10.11 15.49 3.32
CA TYR A 70 -9.53 14.14 3.44
C TYR A 70 -8.58 14.06 4.62
N ALA A 71 -8.44 12.85 5.19
CA ALA A 71 -7.52 12.62 6.31
C ALA A 71 -6.05 12.78 5.89
N ARG A 72 -5.28 13.51 6.68
CA ARG A 72 -3.84 13.75 6.45
C ARG A 72 -2.95 12.62 6.93
N ARG A 73 -3.48 11.64 7.65
CA ARG A 73 -2.75 10.53 8.25
C ARG A 73 -3.59 9.26 8.29
N PHE A 74 -2.91 8.12 8.32
CA PHE A 74 -3.62 6.84 8.45
C PHE A 74 -4.16 6.62 9.86
N ARG A 75 -3.36 6.90 10.89
CA ARG A 75 -3.77 6.76 12.30
C ARG A 75 -4.01 8.14 12.90
N SER A 76 -5.15 8.30 13.55
CA SER A 76 -5.50 9.51 14.30
C SER A 76 -4.56 9.75 15.48
N SER A 77 -4.40 11.01 15.82
CA SER A 77 -3.77 11.42 17.09
C SER A 77 -4.58 10.90 18.27
N PRO A 78 -3.95 10.61 19.41
CA PRO A 78 -4.66 10.18 20.61
C PRO A 78 -5.83 11.11 20.96
N GLY A 79 -7.03 10.53 21.12
CA GLY A 79 -8.25 11.27 21.47
C GLY A 79 -8.86 12.11 20.33
N LYS A 80 -8.32 12.03 19.10
CA LYS A 80 -8.83 12.75 17.92
C LYS A 80 -9.34 11.79 16.85
N LYS A 81 -10.07 12.35 15.88
CA LYS A 81 -10.50 11.66 14.66
C LYS A 81 -9.91 12.35 13.42
N ASP A 82 -8.62 12.72 13.48
CA ASP A 82 -7.88 13.45 12.45
C ASP A 82 -7.09 12.54 11.48
N GLY A 83 -7.45 11.28 11.40
CA GLY A 83 -6.88 10.25 10.52
C GLY A 83 -7.91 9.18 10.18
N LEU A 84 -7.57 8.24 9.29
CA LEU A 84 -8.48 7.20 8.80
C LEU A 84 -8.78 6.09 9.83
N PHE A 85 -7.96 5.94 10.84
CA PHE A 85 -8.13 4.95 11.89
C PHE A 85 -8.04 5.58 13.29
N TRP A 86 -9.03 5.29 14.12
CA TRP A 86 -9.05 5.49 15.58
C TRP A 86 -9.68 4.28 16.25
N PRO A 87 -9.28 3.95 17.48
CA PRO A 87 -9.95 2.92 18.26
C PRO A 87 -11.39 3.32 18.57
N VAL A 88 -12.31 2.37 18.45
CA VAL A 88 -13.73 2.55 18.78
C VAL A 88 -14.12 1.65 19.93
N ALA A 89 -15.08 2.07 20.75
CA ALA A 89 -15.68 1.24 21.78
C ALA A 89 -16.66 0.22 21.18
N ALA A 90 -17.01 -0.80 21.94
CA ALA A 90 -18.01 -1.76 21.51
C ALA A 90 -19.37 -1.08 21.25
N GLY A 91 -19.93 -1.28 20.07
CA GLY A 91 -21.20 -0.66 19.64
C GLY A 91 -21.06 0.69 18.95
N GLU A 92 -19.87 1.26 18.86
CA GLU A 92 -19.61 2.46 18.06
C GLU A 92 -19.35 2.11 16.58
N ALA A 93 -19.61 3.07 15.69
CA ALA A 93 -19.27 2.93 14.28
C ALA A 93 -17.76 2.81 14.09
N ASN A 94 -17.34 1.91 13.21
CA ASN A 94 -15.93 1.72 12.88
C ASN A 94 -15.33 3.00 12.29
N SER A 95 -14.03 3.20 12.54
CA SER A 95 -13.26 4.17 11.74
C SER A 95 -13.12 3.68 10.29
N PRO A 96 -12.98 4.56 9.29
CA PRO A 96 -12.93 4.18 7.86
C PRO A 96 -11.91 3.08 7.52
N MET A 97 -10.73 3.10 8.15
CA MET A 97 -9.74 2.02 8.02
C MET A 97 -9.87 0.92 9.10
N GLY A 98 -10.89 0.94 9.94
CA GLY A 98 -11.10 -0.05 11.00
C GLY A 98 -11.10 -1.49 10.48
N PRO A 99 -11.90 -1.83 9.45
CA PRO A 99 -11.93 -3.16 8.85
C PRO A 99 -10.57 -3.62 8.30
N LEU A 100 -9.83 -2.74 7.62
CA LEU A 100 -8.50 -3.02 7.07
C LEU A 100 -7.48 -3.30 8.19
N ILE A 101 -7.48 -2.50 9.24
CA ILE A 101 -6.59 -2.69 10.41
C ILE A 101 -6.94 -3.98 11.17
N ALA A 102 -8.22 -4.30 11.29
CA ALA A 102 -8.66 -5.56 11.91
C ALA A 102 -8.25 -6.79 11.07
N ALA A 103 -8.31 -6.71 9.74
CA ALA A 103 -7.81 -7.74 8.84
C ALA A 103 -6.29 -7.91 9.01
N ALA A 104 -5.53 -6.82 8.95
CA ALA A 104 -4.09 -6.81 9.17
C ALA A 104 -3.69 -7.44 10.52
N ALA A 105 -4.42 -7.13 11.59
CA ALA A 105 -4.15 -7.70 12.91
C ALA A 105 -4.42 -9.23 12.96
N ARG A 106 -5.43 -9.73 12.26
CA ARG A 106 -5.70 -11.19 12.13
C ARG A 106 -4.59 -11.90 11.38
N GLU A 107 -4.01 -11.27 10.38
CA GLU A 107 -2.86 -11.77 9.62
C GLU A 107 -1.53 -11.64 10.39
N GLY A 108 -1.55 -11.07 11.60
CA GLY A 108 -0.38 -10.96 12.47
C GLY A 108 0.41 -9.66 12.32
N TYR A 109 -0.04 -8.73 11.49
CA TYR A 109 0.58 -7.41 11.38
C TYR A 109 0.32 -6.57 12.65
N GLY A 110 1.27 -5.69 12.98
CA GLY A 110 1.17 -4.80 14.15
C GLY A 110 1.65 -5.39 15.48
N LYS A 111 2.03 -6.68 15.53
CA LYS A 111 2.60 -7.34 16.72
C LYS A 111 4.11 -7.13 16.86
N GLY A 112 4.79 -6.64 15.82
CA GLY A 112 6.23 -6.34 15.83
C GLY A 112 6.53 -4.97 16.43
N LYS A 113 7.78 -4.76 16.91
CA LYS A 113 8.27 -3.43 17.23
C LYS A 113 8.21 -2.59 15.94
N ALA A 114 7.50 -1.45 16.00
CA ALA A 114 7.57 -0.48 14.91
C ALA A 114 9.05 -0.12 14.69
N ASP A 115 9.51 -0.23 13.44
CA ASP A 115 10.82 0.29 13.03
C ASP A 115 10.85 1.77 13.42
N SER A 116 11.73 2.15 14.33
CA SER A 116 11.77 3.48 14.92
C SER A 116 11.86 4.54 13.80
N GLY A 117 10.77 5.30 13.61
CA GLY A 117 10.70 6.42 12.67
C GLY A 117 10.21 6.09 11.25
N LYS A 118 9.95 4.82 10.90
CA LYS A 118 9.40 4.45 9.59
C LYS A 118 7.91 4.08 9.68
N PRO A 119 7.11 4.31 8.61
CA PRO A 119 5.73 3.83 8.55
C PRO A 119 5.65 2.32 8.75
N ALA A 120 4.62 1.84 9.45
CA ALA A 120 4.37 0.41 9.60
C ALA A 120 4.21 -0.25 8.23
N ALA A 121 4.75 -1.47 8.09
CA ALA A 121 4.61 -2.24 6.87
C ALA A 121 3.33 -3.07 6.89
N TYR A 122 2.67 -3.21 5.73
CA TYR A 122 1.55 -4.10 5.49
C TYR A 122 1.71 -4.77 4.13
N HIS A 123 1.55 -6.08 4.03
CA HIS A 123 1.83 -6.90 2.84
C HIS A 123 3.21 -6.63 2.21
N GLY A 124 4.24 -6.44 3.05
CA GLY A 124 5.60 -6.15 2.58
C GLY A 124 5.82 -4.75 2.01
N TYR A 125 4.85 -3.83 2.18
CA TYR A 125 4.87 -2.47 1.66
C TYR A 125 4.72 -1.42 2.77
N ARG A 126 5.29 -0.24 2.55
CA ARG A 126 5.05 0.97 3.33
C ARG A 126 4.20 1.93 2.53
N TYR A 127 3.32 2.64 3.23
CA TYR A 127 2.33 3.55 2.65
C TYR A 127 2.55 4.96 3.16
N ARG A 128 2.41 5.96 2.29
CA ARG A 128 2.52 7.37 2.68
C ARG A 128 1.54 8.24 1.89
N ILE A 129 0.86 9.16 2.58
CA ILE A 129 -0.03 10.14 1.97
C ILE A 129 0.82 11.24 1.32
N LEU A 130 0.46 11.62 0.10
CA LEU A 130 1.00 12.73 -0.66
C LEU A 130 0.01 13.89 -0.64
N THR A 131 0.54 15.12 -0.66
CA THR A 131 -0.26 16.34 -0.44
C THR A 131 -0.35 17.24 -1.67
N ALA A 132 0.10 16.76 -2.81
CA ALA A 132 0.08 17.49 -4.07
C ALA A 132 0.04 16.54 -5.26
N GLN A 133 -0.29 17.06 -6.45
CA GLN A 133 -0.03 16.39 -7.72
C GLN A 133 0.88 17.22 -8.62
N GLY A 134 1.53 16.54 -9.56
CA GLY A 134 2.42 17.12 -10.54
C GLY A 134 1.74 17.40 -11.89
N ARG A 135 2.53 17.89 -12.82
CA ARG A 135 2.04 18.34 -14.14
C ARG A 135 1.51 17.22 -15.04
N ASN A 136 1.95 15.99 -14.81
CA ASN A 136 1.54 14.83 -15.62
C ASN A 136 0.26 14.17 -15.10
N ALA A 137 -0.22 14.59 -13.92
CA ALA A 137 -1.49 14.13 -13.40
C ALA A 137 -2.66 14.83 -14.09
N PRO A 138 -3.85 14.19 -14.22
CA PRO A 138 -5.05 14.85 -14.70
C PRO A 138 -5.33 16.15 -13.92
N GLY A 139 -5.63 17.25 -14.63
CA GLY A 139 -5.84 18.56 -14.03
C GLY A 139 -4.56 19.36 -13.76
N GLY A 140 -3.35 18.80 -14.04
CA GLY A 140 -2.07 19.49 -13.90
C GLY A 140 -1.58 19.62 -12.47
N ALA A 141 -0.54 20.42 -12.26
CA ALA A 141 0.12 20.55 -10.95
C ALA A 141 -0.65 21.46 -10.00
N TYR A 142 -0.99 20.96 -8.82
CA TYR A 142 -1.53 21.75 -7.71
C TYR A 142 -1.33 21.08 -6.35
N SER A 143 -1.42 21.89 -5.29
CA SER A 143 -1.41 21.41 -3.92
C SER A 143 -2.81 20.93 -3.52
N TYR A 144 -2.91 19.77 -2.92
CA TYR A 144 -4.14 19.30 -2.27
C TYR A 144 -4.42 20.04 -0.97
N LEU A 145 -3.40 20.69 -0.39
CA LEU A 145 -3.51 21.43 0.86
C LEU A 145 -4.03 22.85 0.64
N VAL A 146 -5.09 23.18 1.37
CA VAL A 146 -5.60 24.54 1.53
C VAL A 146 -5.65 24.83 3.03
N LYS A 147 -4.86 25.77 3.52
CA LYS A 147 -4.77 26.11 4.96
C LYS A 147 -4.61 24.85 5.85
N ASP A 148 -3.64 24.00 5.50
CA ASP A 148 -3.35 22.74 6.21
C ASP A 148 -4.43 21.64 6.15
N ARG A 149 -5.44 21.75 5.29
CA ARG A 149 -6.48 20.74 5.05
C ARG A 149 -6.35 20.13 3.66
N LEU A 150 -6.56 18.84 3.52
CA LEU A 150 -6.60 18.16 2.23
C LEU A 150 -7.98 18.34 1.56
N ILE A 151 -8.26 19.54 1.05
CA ILE A 151 -9.53 19.87 0.39
C ILE A 151 -9.46 19.59 -1.11
N GLY A 152 -8.31 19.83 -1.75
CA GLY A 152 -8.14 19.68 -3.19
C GLY A 152 -7.99 18.23 -3.66
N GLY A 153 -7.93 17.27 -2.74
CA GLY A 153 -7.72 15.85 -3.04
C GLY A 153 -6.72 15.21 -2.07
N PHE A 154 -6.31 14.00 -2.41
CA PHE A 154 -5.21 13.28 -1.75
C PHE A 154 -4.53 12.35 -2.76
N ALA A 155 -3.36 11.87 -2.41
CA ALA A 155 -2.76 10.71 -3.07
C ALA A 155 -1.99 9.85 -2.07
N VAL A 156 -1.66 8.63 -2.47
CA VAL A 156 -0.90 7.67 -1.67
C VAL A 156 0.19 7.07 -2.53
N VAL A 157 1.39 6.93 -1.97
CA VAL A 157 2.45 6.10 -2.51
C VAL A 157 2.61 4.86 -1.64
N ALA A 158 2.70 3.68 -2.28
CA ALA A 158 3.06 2.42 -1.65
C ALA A 158 4.35 1.90 -2.28
N TYR A 159 5.33 1.53 -1.45
CA TYR A 159 6.63 1.05 -1.90
C TYR A 159 7.12 -0.12 -1.05
N PRO A 160 7.86 -1.09 -1.63
CA PRO A 160 8.31 -2.28 -0.92
C PRO A 160 9.27 -1.93 0.21
N VAL A 161 9.16 -2.68 1.32
CA VAL A 161 10.11 -2.60 2.44
C VAL A 161 11.51 -2.95 1.99
N GLN A 162 11.61 -3.93 1.08
CA GLN A 162 12.86 -4.37 0.47
C GLN A 162 12.62 -4.72 -1.00
N HIS A 163 13.19 -3.94 -1.91
CA HIS A 163 13.16 -4.20 -3.35
C HIS A 163 13.70 -5.60 -3.67
N ASP A 164 13.11 -6.29 -4.65
CA ASP A 164 13.40 -7.67 -5.06
C ASP A 164 13.20 -8.74 -3.98
N SER A 165 12.61 -8.39 -2.84
CA SER A 165 12.32 -9.35 -1.78
C SER A 165 10.88 -9.28 -1.28
N SER A 166 10.39 -8.10 -0.93
CA SER A 166 8.99 -7.91 -0.53
C SER A 166 8.11 -7.39 -1.67
N GLY A 167 8.70 -6.81 -2.70
CA GLY A 167 8.06 -6.29 -3.89
C GLY A 167 9.08 -5.71 -4.86
N VAL A 168 8.68 -5.47 -6.10
CA VAL A 168 9.46 -4.83 -7.16
C VAL A 168 8.85 -3.48 -7.52
N MET A 169 7.52 -3.43 -7.68
CA MET A 169 6.82 -2.23 -8.12
C MET A 169 6.58 -1.25 -6.96
N THR A 170 6.67 0.04 -7.27
CA THR A 170 6.12 1.12 -6.46
C THR A 170 4.79 1.52 -7.07
N PHE A 171 3.79 1.74 -6.22
CA PHE A 171 2.44 2.11 -6.64
C PHE A 171 2.10 3.52 -6.16
N ILE A 172 1.36 4.26 -6.99
CA ILE A 172 0.75 5.53 -6.62
C ILE A 172 -0.73 5.54 -7.01
N VAL A 173 -1.55 6.18 -6.20
CA VAL A 173 -2.98 6.39 -6.46
C VAL A 173 -3.38 7.77 -5.93
N ASN A 174 -4.35 8.42 -6.58
CA ASN A 174 -4.97 9.64 -6.08
C ASN A 174 -6.47 9.43 -5.83
N HIS A 175 -7.18 10.50 -5.53
CA HIS A 175 -8.62 10.52 -5.27
C HIS A 175 -9.50 10.01 -6.45
N ASP A 176 -8.97 9.96 -7.68
CA ASP A 176 -9.64 9.35 -8.84
C ASP A 176 -9.72 7.83 -8.71
N GLY A 177 -8.79 7.21 -7.97
CA GLY A 177 -8.77 5.76 -7.71
C GLY A 177 -8.05 4.94 -8.79
N VAL A 178 -7.35 5.58 -9.72
CA VAL A 178 -6.52 4.87 -10.72
C VAL A 178 -5.16 4.59 -10.11
N VAL A 179 -4.82 3.31 -9.96
CA VAL A 179 -3.50 2.88 -9.46
C VAL A 179 -2.50 2.85 -10.61
N TYR A 180 -1.35 3.49 -10.41
CA TYR A 180 -0.22 3.41 -11.33
C TYR A 180 0.95 2.69 -10.67
N GLN A 181 1.74 1.99 -11.47
CA GLN A 181 2.92 1.24 -11.02
C GLN A 181 4.18 1.61 -11.79
N LYS A 182 5.33 1.54 -11.12
CA LYS A 182 6.64 1.73 -11.71
C LYS A 182 7.71 1.02 -10.88
N ASN A 183 8.64 0.33 -11.55
CA ASN A 183 9.83 -0.16 -10.87
C ASN A 183 10.84 0.99 -10.73
N LEU A 184 11.12 1.41 -9.49
CA LEU A 184 12.12 2.44 -9.17
C LEU A 184 13.52 1.87 -8.94
N GLY A 185 13.67 0.53 -9.01
CA GLY A 185 14.95 -0.18 -8.84
C GLY A 185 15.45 -0.22 -7.39
N PRO A 186 16.74 -0.52 -7.18
CA PRO A 186 17.31 -0.68 -5.83
C PRO A 186 17.22 0.57 -4.95
N GLY A 187 17.06 1.76 -5.54
CA GLY A 187 16.88 3.03 -4.84
C GLY A 187 15.45 3.35 -4.41
N THR A 188 14.51 2.40 -4.53
CA THR A 188 13.06 2.59 -4.31
C THR A 188 12.74 3.27 -2.98
N GLU A 189 13.33 2.83 -1.86
CA GLU A 189 13.03 3.43 -0.55
C GLU A 189 13.36 4.92 -0.51
N ALA A 190 14.54 5.31 -0.99
CA ALA A 190 14.96 6.71 -1.02
C ALA A 190 14.10 7.56 -1.96
N ALA A 191 13.80 7.05 -3.15
CA ALA A 191 12.97 7.74 -4.14
C ALA A 191 11.54 7.92 -3.63
N ALA A 192 10.90 6.86 -3.14
CA ALA A 192 9.52 6.89 -2.68
C ALA A 192 9.34 7.68 -1.36
N SER A 193 10.28 7.58 -0.40
CA SER A 193 10.22 8.36 0.84
C SER A 193 10.36 9.87 0.61
N ASN A 194 11.07 10.28 -0.44
CA ASN A 194 11.24 11.68 -0.82
C ASN A 194 10.17 12.20 -1.81
N MET A 195 9.31 11.32 -2.32
CA MET A 195 8.24 11.71 -3.25
C MET A 195 7.28 12.72 -2.59
N ARG A 196 7.02 13.85 -3.23
CA ARG A 196 6.17 14.93 -2.68
C ARG A 196 4.80 15.00 -3.33
N SER A 197 4.70 14.55 -4.58
CA SER A 197 3.49 14.67 -5.39
C SER A 197 3.17 13.38 -6.14
N TYR A 198 1.91 13.16 -6.40
CA TYR A 198 1.40 12.20 -7.37
C TYR A 198 1.64 12.77 -8.78
N ASP A 199 2.53 12.15 -9.54
CA ASP A 199 2.91 12.65 -10.87
C ASP A 199 3.19 11.50 -11.85
N PRO A 200 2.15 10.79 -12.33
CA PRO A 200 2.29 9.65 -13.22
C PRO A 200 2.66 10.09 -14.64
N ASP A 201 3.96 10.30 -14.88
CA ASP A 201 4.48 10.52 -16.23
C ASP A 201 4.40 9.25 -17.11
N ALA A 202 4.84 9.33 -18.37
CA ALA A 202 4.79 8.22 -19.32
C ALA A 202 5.56 6.96 -18.90
N SER A 203 6.39 7.02 -17.87
CA SER A 203 7.11 5.85 -17.31
C SER A 203 6.30 5.06 -16.29
N TRP A 204 5.19 5.61 -15.79
CA TRP A 204 4.22 4.91 -14.95
C TRP A 204 3.18 4.22 -15.82
N LYS A 205 2.77 3.02 -15.43
CA LYS A 205 1.74 2.23 -16.11
C LYS A 205 0.53 2.08 -15.20
N ALA A 206 -0.66 2.35 -15.74
CA ALA A 206 -1.90 2.05 -15.04
C ALA A 206 -2.00 0.53 -14.79
N VAL A 207 -2.43 0.17 -13.60
CA VAL A 207 -2.77 -1.22 -13.27
C VAL A 207 -4.16 -1.51 -13.85
N GLN A 208 -4.25 -2.62 -14.60
CA GLN A 208 -5.49 -3.09 -15.22
C GLN A 208 -6.25 -4.01 -14.28
#